data_f9ff608621bbf296a199c5eeeb035714
#
_entry.id   f9ff608621bbf296a199c5eeeb035714
#
_cell.length_a   1.000
_cell.length_b   1.000
_cell.length_c   1.000
_cell.angle_alpha   90.00
_cell.angle_beta   90.00
_cell.angle_gamma   90.00
#
_symmetry.space_group_name_H-M   'P 1'
#
loop_
_entity.id
_entity.type
_entity.pdbx_description
1 polymer ?
#
loop_
_entity_poly.entity_id
_entity_poly.type
_entity_poly.pdbx_seq_one_letter_code
_entity_poly.pdbx_strand_id
1 'polypeptide(L)'
;MQIRPFTRPGYAVEIPPDMSGELVGAAASGWVPPALDAEAFATEQNALGQVWTLLGWARDVAREGDWFTAHLGGRSVFVQRFREGLRAFENKCAHRFFPLRQGETGNGPVICGFHHWRYNSDGMAIGIPKSEEMFGATP
;
A
#
# COMPACT_ATOMS: atom_id res chain seq x y z
N MET A 1 3.75 -11.54 -6.80
CA MET A 1 2.93 -10.42 -6.25
C MET A 1 2.50 -9.58 -7.43
N GLN A 2 1.21 -9.56 -7.80
CA GLN A 2 0.74 -8.79 -8.95
C GLN A 2 0.43 -7.37 -8.48
N ILE A 3 1.20 -6.39 -8.97
CA ILE A 3 0.74 -5.00 -9.03
C ILE A 3 -0.42 -5.01 -10.02
N ARG A 4 -1.65 -4.86 -9.56
CA ARG A 4 -2.78 -4.64 -10.46
C ARG A 4 -2.63 -3.26 -11.06
N PRO A 5 -2.48 -3.11 -12.39
CA PRO A 5 -2.56 -1.80 -13.01
C PRO A 5 -3.93 -1.22 -12.66
N PHE A 6 -3.93 0.07 -12.32
CA PHE A 6 -5.17 0.80 -12.12
C PHE A 6 -5.85 0.94 -13.49
N THR A 7 -6.71 -0.01 -13.84
CA THR A 7 -7.55 0.07 -15.02
C THR A 7 -8.81 0.84 -14.67
N ARG A 8 -8.87 2.08 -15.08
CA ARG A 8 -10.13 2.83 -15.09
C ARG A 8 -11.06 2.13 -16.09
N PRO A 9 -12.28 1.71 -15.70
CA PRO A 9 -13.23 1.15 -16.67
C PRO A 9 -13.42 2.14 -17.82
N GLY A 10 -13.16 1.69 -19.06
CA GLY A 10 -13.32 2.49 -20.27
C GLY A 10 -12.08 3.28 -20.73
N TYR A 11 -10.91 3.10 -20.11
CA TYR A 11 -9.67 3.68 -20.61
C TYR A 11 -8.84 2.58 -21.29
N ALA A 12 -8.91 2.54 -22.62
CA ALA A 12 -7.97 1.78 -23.42
C ALA A 12 -6.71 2.64 -23.61
N VAL A 13 -5.56 2.17 -23.14
CA VAL A 13 -4.27 2.74 -23.55
C VAL A 13 -3.95 2.17 -24.91
N GLU A 14 -4.08 2.97 -25.98
CA GLU A 14 -3.55 2.60 -27.27
C GLU A 14 -2.02 2.66 -27.18
N ILE A 15 -1.40 1.50 -27.25
CA ILE A 15 0.06 1.41 -27.37
C ILE A 15 0.41 1.84 -28.79
N PRO A 16 1.22 2.90 -28.99
CA PRO A 16 1.63 3.31 -30.33
C PRO A 16 2.22 2.12 -31.09
N PRO A 17 1.91 1.97 -32.39
CA PRO A 17 2.38 0.82 -33.19
C PRO A 17 3.89 0.66 -33.26
N ASP A 18 4.64 1.75 -33.11
CA ASP A 18 6.10 1.80 -33.08
C ASP A 18 6.69 1.16 -31.80
N MET A 19 6.00 1.28 -30.66
CA MET A 19 6.45 0.65 -29.43
C MET A 19 6.20 -0.87 -29.40
N SER A 20 5.15 -1.35 -30.09
CA SER A 20 4.88 -2.79 -30.17
C SER A 20 5.92 -3.54 -30.98
N GLY A 21 6.52 -2.89 -31.98
CA GLY A 21 7.59 -3.46 -32.80
C GLY A 21 8.90 -3.66 -32.05
N GLU A 22 9.28 -2.71 -31.19
CA GLU A 22 10.48 -2.83 -30.36
C GLU A 22 10.36 -3.92 -29.29
N LEU A 23 9.20 -4.04 -28.67
CA LEU A 23 8.96 -5.08 -27.66
C LEU A 23 9.02 -6.50 -28.26
N VAL A 24 8.48 -6.68 -29.49
CA VAL A 24 8.55 -7.96 -30.21
C VAL A 24 9.99 -8.25 -30.65
N GLY A 25 10.73 -7.24 -31.10
CA GLY A 25 12.14 -7.38 -31.48
C GLY A 25 13.03 -7.76 -30.30
N ALA A 26 12.82 -7.16 -29.14
CA ALA A 26 13.53 -7.47 -27.92
C ALA A 26 13.26 -8.90 -27.43
N ALA A 27 12.01 -9.36 -27.48
CA ALA A 27 11.65 -10.74 -27.13
C ALA A 27 12.28 -11.77 -28.10
N ALA A 28 12.30 -11.46 -29.40
CA ALA A 28 12.91 -12.33 -30.40
C ALA A 28 14.44 -12.44 -30.29
N SER A 29 15.11 -11.42 -29.77
CA SER A 29 16.56 -11.42 -29.53
C SER A 29 17.00 -12.15 -28.26
N GLY A 30 16.05 -12.65 -27.44
CA GLY A 30 16.33 -13.23 -26.13
C GLY A 30 16.76 -12.20 -25.08
N TRP A 31 16.63 -10.91 -25.40
CA TRP A 31 16.86 -9.85 -24.42
C TRP A 31 15.74 -9.87 -23.35
N VAL A 32 16.14 -9.98 -22.11
CA VAL A 32 15.23 -9.88 -20.97
C VAL A 32 15.32 -8.42 -20.50
N PRO A 33 14.19 -7.70 -20.45
CA PRO A 33 14.19 -6.35 -19.91
C PRO A 33 14.78 -6.33 -18.49
N PRO A 34 15.60 -5.35 -18.14
CA PRO A 34 16.16 -5.22 -16.77
C PRO A 34 15.11 -5.28 -15.68
N ALA A 35 13.88 -4.82 -15.96
CA ALA A 35 12.73 -4.91 -15.05
C ALA A 35 12.30 -6.36 -14.70
N LEU A 36 12.74 -7.36 -15.45
CA LEU A 36 12.51 -8.78 -15.17
C LEU A 36 13.69 -9.44 -14.43
N ASP A 37 14.80 -8.73 -14.30
CA ASP A 37 15.94 -9.13 -13.48
C ASP A 37 15.61 -8.90 -11.99
N ALA A 38 15.86 -9.90 -11.15
CA ALA A 38 15.53 -9.83 -9.73
C ALA A 38 16.30 -8.70 -9.00
N GLU A 39 17.53 -8.43 -9.38
CA GLU A 39 18.35 -7.37 -8.81
C GLU A 39 17.87 -5.99 -9.27
N ALA A 40 17.58 -5.82 -10.55
CA ALA A 40 16.98 -4.60 -11.09
C ALA A 40 15.62 -4.32 -10.45
N PHE A 41 14.77 -5.34 -10.32
CA PHE A 41 13.47 -5.23 -9.65
C PHE A 41 13.60 -4.80 -8.19
N ALA A 42 14.55 -5.37 -7.43
CA ALA A 42 14.81 -4.98 -6.06
C ALA A 42 15.29 -3.51 -5.96
N THR A 43 16.11 -3.08 -6.90
CA THR A 43 16.61 -1.71 -6.99
C THR A 43 15.45 -0.72 -7.28
N GLU A 44 14.58 -1.04 -8.22
CA GLU A 44 13.37 -0.25 -8.51
C GLU A 44 12.43 -0.16 -7.30
N GLN A 45 12.17 -1.28 -6.63
CA GLN A 45 11.33 -1.30 -5.43
C GLN A 45 11.90 -0.40 -4.31
N ASN A 46 13.21 -0.43 -4.13
CA ASN A 46 13.88 0.45 -3.16
C ASN A 46 13.79 1.92 -3.58
N ALA A 47 14.00 2.24 -4.84
CA ALA A 47 13.89 3.60 -5.37
C ALA A 47 12.47 4.16 -5.24
N LEU A 48 11.44 3.36 -5.52
CA LEU A 48 10.03 3.74 -5.35
C LEU A 48 9.69 4.08 -3.89
N GLY A 49 10.38 3.48 -2.92
CA GLY A 49 10.22 3.81 -1.51
C GLY A 49 10.82 5.18 -1.10
N GLN A 50 11.60 5.82 -1.98
CA GLN A 50 12.32 7.07 -1.71
C GLN A 50 11.78 8.27 -2.51
N VAL A 51 10.81 8.06 -3.39
CA VAL A 51 10.24 9.11 -4.23
C VAL A 51 8.75 9.30 -3.94
N TRP A 52 8.24 10.48 -4.25
CA TRP A 52 6.80 10.72 -4.21
C TRP A 52 6.09 9.87 -5.23
N THR A 53 5.18 9.04 -4.77
CA THR A 53 4.42 8.11 -5.60
C THR A 53 2.92 8.35 -5.41
N LEU A 54 2.19 8.46 -6.52
CA LEU A 54 0.74 8.56 -6.49
C LEU A 54 0.15 7.20 -6.07
N LEU A 55 -0.49 7.13 -4.91
CA LEU A 55 -1.15 5.92 -4.39
C LEU A 55 -2.65 5.87 -4.73
N GLY A 56 -3.30 7.01 -4.85
CA GLY A 56 -4.74 7.13 -5.10
C GLY A 56 -5.22 8.57 -5.01
N TRP A 57 -6.52 8.76 -5.07
CA TRP A 57 -7.13 10.09 -5.05
C TRP A 57 -7.76 10.37 -3.68
N ALA A 58 -7.66 11.61 -3.22
CA ALA A 58 -8.27 12.03 -1.95
C ALA A 58 -9.80 11.81 -1.90
N ARG A 59 -10.47 11.78 -3.06
CA ARG A 59 -11.89 11.47 -3.19
C ARG A 59 -12.24 10.01 -2.92
N ASP A 60 -11.27 9.10 -3.04
CA ASP A 60 -11.47 7.66 -2.78
C ASP A 60 -11.60 7.39 -1.29
N VAL A 61 -11.19 8.36 -0.47
CA VAL A 61 -11.31 8.38 0.99
C VAL A 61 -11.93 9.71 1.43
N ALA A 62 -13.17 9.96 1.00
CA ALA A 62 -13.85 11.25 1.17
C ALA A 62 -14.35 11.49 2.60
N ARG A 63 -14.78 10.44 3.31
CA ARG A 63 -15.39 10.50 4.63
C ARG A 63 -14.40 10.09 5.71
N GLU A 64 -14.58 10.59 6.91
CA GLU A 64 -13.83 10.12 8.08
C GLU A 64 -13.98 8.60 8.24
N GLY A 65 -12.86 7.92 8.45
CA GLY A 65 -12.77 6.47 8.56
C GLY A 65 -12.56 5.74 7.22
N ASP A 66 -12.82 6.37 6.06
CA ASP A 66 -12.56 5.75 4.77
C ASP A 66 -11.07 5.46 4.60
N TRP A 67 -10.77 4.29 4.06
CA TRP A 67 -9.40 3.85 3.80
C TRP A 67 -9.31 3.02 2.52
N PHE A 68 -8.11 3.01 1.94
CA PHE A 68 -7.73 2.03 0.92
C PHE A 68 -6.32 1.49 1.20
N THR A 69 -6.05 0.30 0.67
CA THR A 69 -4.71 -0.32 0.71
C THR A 69 -4.00 -0.16 -0.63
N ALA A 70 -2.68 -0.07 -0.56
CA ALA A 70 -1.81 -0.01 -1.74
C ALA A 70 -0.50 -0.74 -1.46
N HIS A 71 0.32 -0.90 -2.50
CA HIS A 71 1.68 -1.41 -2.38
C HIS A 71 2.67 -0.39 -2.91
N LEU A 72 3.69 -0.10 -2.15
CA LEU A 72 4.75 0.85 -2.48
C LEU A 72 6.10 0.25 -2.13
N GLY A 73 6.98 0.12 -3.11
CA GLY A 73 8.33 -0.42 -2.88
C GLY A 73 8.33 -1.80 -2.17
N GLY A 74 7.41 -2.70 -2.58
CA GLY A 74 7.26 -4.02 -1.96
C GLY A 74 6.58 -4.02 -0.58
N ARG A 75 6.21 -2.87 -0.04
CA ARG A 75 5.54 -2.72 1.25
C ARG A 75 4.03 -2.57 1.07
N SER A 76 3.24 -3.28 1.90
CA SER A 76 1.82 -3.00 2.01
C SER A 76 1.63 -1.74 2.84
N VAL A 77 0.85 -0.80 2.32
CA VAL A 77 0.50 0.46 2.98
C VAL A 77 -1.02 0.64 2.96
N PHE A 78 -1.55 1.46 3.86
CA PHE A 78 -2.92 1.94 3.74
C PHE A 78 -2.96 3.45 3.91
N VAL A 79 -3.90 4.07 3.20
CA VAL A 79 -4.23 5.49 3.33
C VAL A 79 -5.60 5.59 3.97
N GLN A 80 -5.74 6.48 4.96
CA GLN A 80 -7.00 6.68 5.67
C GLN A 80 -7.30 8.15 5.88
N ARG A 81 -8.60 8.48 5.82
CA ARG A 81 -9.15 9.77 6.22
C ARG A 81 -9.39 9.76 7.72
N PHE A 82 -8.65 10.58 8.44
CA PHE A 82 -8.92 10.94 9.82
C PHE A 82 -9.57 12.32 9.89
N ARG A 83 -10.07 12.70 11.05
CA ARG A 83 -10.62 14.03 11.29
C ARG A 83 -9.60 15.13 10.98
N GLU A 84 -8.34 14.90 11.31
CA GLU A 84 -7.22 15.82 11.11
C GLU A 84 -6.67 15.83 9.68
N GLY A 85 -7.16 14.93 8.82
CA GLY A 85 -6.71 14.84 7.42
C GLY A 85 -6.36 13.43 6.97
N LEU A 86 -5.69 13.35 5.83
CA LEU A 86 -5.21 12.08 5.29
C LEU A 86 -3.90 11.67 5.98
N ARG A 87 -3.78 10.38 6.26
CA ARG A 87 -2.56 9.75 6.74
C ARG A 87 -2.32 8.45 5.99
N ALA A 88 -1.05 8.11 5.82
CA ALA A 88 -0.62 6.84 5.25
C ALA A 88 0.30 6.12 6.24
N PHE A 89 0.13 4.82 6.38
CA PHE A 89 0.91 3.97 7.28
C PHE A 89 1.30 2.68 6.59
N GLU A 90 2.39 2.06 7.03
CA GLU A 90 2.60 0.65 6.72
C GLU A 90 1.42 -0.18 7.25
N ASN A 91 0.94 -1.09 6.43
CA ASN A 91 -0.20 -1.93 6.77
C ASN A 91 0.20 -3.10 7.67
N LYS A 92 0.75 -2.77 8.83
CA LYS A 92 1.19 -3.76 9.83
C LYS A 92 0.98 -3.27 11.26
N CYS A 93 0.51 -4.16 12.12
CA CYS A 93 0.37 -3.93 13.55
C CYS A 93 1.74 -3.94 14.24
N ALA A 94 2.01 -2.99 15.14
CA ALA A 94 3.26 -2.93 15.89
C ALA A 94 3.48 -4.13 16.83
N HIS A 95 2.41 -4.87 17.18
CA HIS A 95 2.49 -6.04 18.07
C HIS A 95 3.18 -7.25 17.41
N ARG A 96 2.60 -7.75 16.31
CA ARG A 96 3.07 -8.96 15.59
C ARG A 96 2.94 -8.83 14.07
N PHE A 97 2.99 -7.61 13.57
CA PHE A 97 3.01 -7.29 12.14
C PHE A 97 1.80 -7.80 11.33
N PHE A 98 0.71 -8.16 12.02
CA PHE A 98 -0.54 -8.53 11.36
C PHE A 98 -1.09 -7.34 10.56
N PRO A 99 -1.62 -7.54 9.34
CA PRO A 99 -2.19 -6.45 8.54
C PRO A 99 -3.33 -5.74 9.28
N LEU A 100 -3.23 -4.41 9.40
CA LEU A 100 -4.27 -3.58 10.05
C LEU A 100 -5.51 -3.44 9.17
N ARG A 101 -5.32 -3.41 7.85
CA ARG A 101 -6.39 -3.35 6.86
C ARG A 101 -6.34 -4.59 5.99
N GLN A 102 -7.48 -5.27 5.85
CA GLN A 102 -7.66 -6.44 5.00
C GLN A 102 -8.67 -6.08 3.92
N GLY A 103 -8.32 -6.33 2.66
CA GLY A 103 -9.09 -5.89 1.51
C GLY A 103 -8.55 -4.63 0.85
N GLU A 104 -9.23 -4.14 -0.16
CA GLU A 104 -8.79 -3.02 -0.99
C GLU A 104 -9.25 -1.67 -0.42
N THR A 105 -10.47 -1.59 0.08
CA THR A 105 -11.09 -0.37 0.64
C THR A 105 -12.01 -0.70 1.81
N GLY A 106 -12.33 0.29 2.60
CA GLY A 106 -13.31 0.17 3.68
C GLY A 106 -13.47 1.45 4.49
N ASN A 107 -14.22 1.33 5.59
CA ASN A 107 -14.43 2.42 6.54
C ASN A 107 -14.36 1.89 7.96
N GLY A 108 -13.77 2.63 8.87
CA GLY A 108 -13.73 2.34 10.30
C GLY A 108 -12.46 2.76 11.00
N PRO A 109 -12.43 2.67 12.34
CA PRO A 109 -11.24 2.99 13.14
C PRO A 109 -10.10 2.01 12.86
N VAL A 110 -8.85 2.41 13.14
CA VAL A 110 -7.69 1.53 12.99
C VAL A 110 -7.61 0.59 14.19
N ILE A 111 -8.10 -0.63 13.99
CA ILE A 111 -8.09 -1.69 15.01
C ILE A 111 -7.50 -2.95 14.38
N CYS A 112 -6.49 -3.51 15.03
CA CYS A 112 -5.90 -4.78 14.60
C CYS A 112 -6.91 -5.93 14.76
N GLY A 113 -7.16 -6.67 13.68
CA GLY A 113 -8.10 -7.79 13.69
C GLY A 113 -7.63 -8.98 14.55
N PHE A 114 -6.34 -9.02 14.94
CA PHE A 114 -5.78 -10.16 15.69
C PHE A 114 -5.93 -10.01 17.21
N HIS A 115 -5.40 -8.89 17.80
CA HIS A 115 -5.44 -8.67 19.25
C HIS A 115 -6.08 -7.34 19.65
N HIS A 116 -6.80 -6.70 18.71
CA HIS A 116 -7.62 -5.49 18.92
C HIS A 116 -6.85 -4.26 19.42
N TRP A 117 -5.54 -4.17 19.13
CA TRP A 117 -4.80 -2.94 19.37
C TRP A 117 -5.39 -1.83 18.52
N ARG A 118 -5.69 -0.69 19.15
CA ARG A 118 -6.28 0.49 18.51
C ARG A 118 -5.21 1.56 18.30
N TYR A 119 -5.25 2.23 17.15
CA TYR A 119 -4.30 3.27 16.77
C TYR A 119 -5.01 4.59 16.46
N ASN A 120 -4.34 5.72 16.79
CA ASN A 120 -4.79 7.07 16.45
C ASN A 120 -4.27 7.51 15.07
N SER A 121 -4.56 8.79 14.72
CA SER A 121 -4.11 9.42 13.47
C SER A 121 -2.59 9.63 13.35
N ASP A 122 -1.86 9.51 14.43
CA ASP A 122 -0.39 9.60 14.45
C ASP A 122 0.28 8.22 14.40
N GLY A 123 -0.53 7.14 14.31
CA GLY A 123 -0.04 5.77 14.31
C GLY A 123 0.34 5.23 15.70
N MET A 124 0.03 5.97 16.77
CA MET A 124 0.29 5.54 18.13
C MET A 124 -0.79 4.56 18.62
N ALA A 125 -0.37 3.51 19.32
CA ALA A 125 -1.30 2.62 19.99
C ALA A 125 -1.93 3.35 21.18
N ILE A 126 -3.26 3.52 21.14
CA ILE A 126 -4.06 4.24 22.14
C ILE A 126 -5.03 3.32 22.90
N GLY A 127 -5.03 2.05 22.60
CA GLY A 127 -5.85 1.04 23.25
C GLY A 127 -5.25 -0.33 23.05
N ILE A 128 -4.73 -0.90 24.13
CA ILE A 128 -4.15 -2.23 24.15
C ILE A 128 -4.94 -3.03 25.19
N PRO A 129 -5.75 -4.02 24.76
CA PRO A 129 -6.48 -4.86 25.71
C PRO A 129 -5.55 -5.51 26.72
N LYS A 130 -5.90 -5.45 28.00
CA LYS A 130 -5.11 -6.00 29.12
C LYS A 130 -3.69 -5.44 29.26
N SER A 131 -3.49 -4.17 28.84
CA SER A 131 -2.16 -3.54 28.90
C SER A 131 -1.58 -3.49 30.32
N GLU A 132 -2.40 -3.24 31.33
CA GLU A 132 -1.96 -3.23 32.71
C GLU A 132 -1.46 -4.61 33.18
N GLU A 133 -2.17 -5.68 32.81
CA GLU A 133 -1.78 -7.06 33.16
C GLU A 133 -0.49 -7.49 32.42
N MET A 134 -0.33 -7.04 31.17
CA MET A 134 0.76 -7.49 30.29
C MET A 134 2.01 -6.62 30.37
N PHE A 135 1.86 -5.32 30.58
CA PHE A 135 2.95 -4.35 30.48
C PHE A 135 3.09 -3.46 31.73
N GLY A 136 2.19 -3.59 32.73
CA GLY A 136 2.20 -2.75 33.92
C GLY A 136 1.86 -1.28 33.68
N ALA A 137 1.34 -0.94 32.50
CA ALA A 137 0.99 0.42 32.11
C ALA A 137 -0.18 0.44 31.12
N THR A 138 -0.95 1.53 31.15
CA THR A 138 -1.90 1.89 30.09
C THR A 138 -1.16 2.70 29.01
N PRO A 139 -1.46 2.49 27.70
CA PRO A 139 -0.88 3.26 26.61
C PRO A 139 -1.31 4.73 26.63
#